data_4d6fce8d16cf70f90464bafdf4601b61
#
_entry.id   4d6fce8d16cf70f90464bafdf4601b61
#
_cell.length_a   1.000
_cell.length_b   1.000
_cell.length_c   1.000
_cell.angle_alpha   90.00
_cell.angle_beta   90.00
_cell.angle_gamma   90.00
#
_symmetry.space_group_name_H-M   'P 1'
#
loop_
_entity.id
_entity.type
_entity.pdbx_description
1 polymer ?
#
loop_
_entity_poly.entity_id
_entity_poly.type
_entity_poly.pdbx_seq_one_letter_code
_entity_poly.pdbx_strand_id
1 'polypeptide(L)'
;MTGTKTGTSAGTYEAVVVGGGTAGLSAALVLGRARRRTLVVDEGAPRNAPAAHMQGYLTRDGMPPAEFLAEGRREVEGYGVEIVRGRAVDVVRDGAGEFDVTLGSGDTVHARRLIVTTGLADELPSVPGVAERFGRDVLHCPYCHGWEVRDEAFGVLAATPMSVHQALMVGQWSNDVTLFLHTVAEDELADEDLRRLAAAGVAVVPGEVAELVVAGDRLTGVRLADGTTHDRSVLFVAPRPVPRTGLLERLGAELRETPFGSYPVVDPTGLTSVPGVWAAGNAAGFAEQVVNAASGGYRAAATLNGELLFADLDAAIVRGQG
;
A
#
# COMPACT_ATOMS: atom_id res chain seq x y z
N MET A 1 -17.06 23.25 10.89
CA MET A 1 -15.80 23.92 10.52
C MET A 1 -14.75 23.51 11.54
N THR A 2 -14.06 22.40 11.29
CA THR A 2 -12.93 21.92 12.11
C THR A 2 -11.67 22.42 11.44
N GLY A 3 -11.07 23.47 12.03
CA GLY A 3 -9.83 24.04 11.54
C GLY A 3 -8.68 23.07 11.71
N THR A 4 -8.07 22.68 10.62
CA THR A 4 -6.79 21.95 10.57
C THR A 4 -5.75 22.86 11.26
N LYS A 5 -5.24 22.45 12.42
CA LYS A 5 -4.13 23.15 13.06
C LYS A 5 -2.91 23.04 12.13
N THR A 6 -2.55 24.12 11.50
CA THR A 6 -1.27 24.30 10.79
C THR A 6 -0.24 24.78 11.82
N GLY A 7 0.50 23.84 12.38
CA GLY A 7 1.60 24.15 13.30
C GLY A 7 1.81 22.98 14.26
N THR A 8 2.93 22.28 14.13
CA THR A 8 3.39 21.30 15.12
C THR A 8 3.76 22.05 16.40
N SER A 9 3.19 21.65 17.56
CA SER A 9 3.74 22.11 18.82
C SER A 9 5.18 21.60 18.92
N ALA A 10 6.16 22.46 19.10
CA ALA A 10 7.53 22.08 19.39
C ALA A 10 7.54 21.22 20.66
N GLY A 11 7.64 19.91 20.51
CA GLY A 11 7.58 18.97 21.62
C GLY A 11 8.00 17.58 21.19
N THR A 12 8.60 16.85 22.11
CA THR A 12 9.00 15.47 21.94
C THR A 12 7.79 14.55 21.93
N TYR A 13 7.65 13.73 20.89
CA TYR A 13 6.67 12.65 20.81
C TYR A 13 7.30 11.33 21.27
N GLU A 14 6.51 10.49 21.91
CA GLU A 14 6.98 9.13 22.25
C GLU A 14 7.05 8.26 20.99
N ALA A 15 6.13 8.50 20.04
CA ALA A 15 6.15 7.85 18.74
C ALA A 15 5.72 8.82 17.62
N VAL A 16 6.39 8.77 16.49
CA VAL A 16 5.93 9.36 15.23
C VAL A 16 5.61 8.24 14.25
N VAL A 17 4.40 8.30 13.70
CA VAL A 17 3.92 7.40 12.65
C VAL A 17 3.98 8.14 11.33
N VAL A 18 4.78 7.65 10.37
CA VAL A 18 4.91 8.27 9.05
C VAL A 18 4.03 7.53 8.04
N GLY A 19 2.94 8.18 7.65
CA GLY A 19 1.88 7.66 6.80
C GLY A 19 0.59 7.42 7.58
N GLY A 20 -0.50 8.08 7.17
CA GLY A 20 -1.85 7.97 7.77
C GLY A 20 -2.79 7.08 6.97
N GLY A 21 -2.27 6.06 6.30
CA GLY A 21 -3.05 4.97 5.72
C GLY A 21 -3.54 4.00 6.81
N THR A 22 -4.13 2.88 6.38
CA THR A 22 -4.71 1.89 7.31
C THR A 22 -3.71 1.37 8.35
N ALA A 23 -2.48 1.06 7.94
CA ALA A 23 -1.44 0.60 8.86
C ALA A 23 -1.08 1.67 9.90
N GLY A 24 -0.89 2.92 9.43
CA GLY A 24 -0.50 4.02 10.32
C GLY A 24 -1.61 4.41 11.30
N LEU A 25 -2.86 4.49 10.84
CA LEU A 25 -3.99 4.79 11.73
C LEU A 25 -4.22 3.66 12.73
N SER A 26 -4.08 2.39 12.33
CA SER A 26 -4.17 1.25 13.24
C SER A 26 -3.06 1.30 14.31
N ALA A 27 -1.84 1.66 13.93
CA ALA A 27 -0.75 1.86 14.87
C ALA A 27 -1.03 3.02 15.83
N ALA A 28 -1.45 4.15 15.30
CA ALA A 28 -1.78 5.34 16.07
C ALA A 28 -2.94 5.10 17.07
N LEU A 29 -3.92 4.30 16.68
CA LEU A 29 -5.02 3.89 17.56
C LEU A 29 -4.51 3.14 18.79
N VAL A 30 -3.62 2.17 18.60
CA VAL A 30 -3.02 1.39 19.70
C VAL A 30 -2.22 2.30 20.63
N LEU A 31 -1.37 3.17 20.07
CA LEU A 31 -0.54 4.08 20.84
C LEU A 31 -1.37 5.13 21.62
N GLY A 32 -2.38 5.72 20.96
CA GLY A 32 -3.29 6.67 21.62
C GLY A 32 -4.06 6.02 22.76
N ARG A 33 -4.59 4.79 22.57
CA ARG A 33 -5.24 4.03 23.64
C ARG A 33 -4.30 3.62 24.78
N ALA A 34 -3.00 3.45 24.47
CA ALA A 34 -1.94 3.25 25.47
C ALA A 34 -1.49 4.57 26.11
N ARG A 35 -2.12 5.70 25.76
CA ARG A 35 -1.84 7.05 26.26
C ARG A 35 -0.44 7.55 25.94
N ARG A 36 0.17 7.04 24.85
CA ARG A 36 1.45 7.52 24.31
C ARG A 36 1.24 8.81 23.52
N ARG A 37 2.07 9.81 23.75
CA ARG A 37 2.05 11.04 22.95
C ARG A 37 2.51 10.71 21.53
N THR A 38 1.56 10.67 20.61
CA THR A 38 1.76 10.17 19.24
C THR A 38 1.42 11.23 18.22
N LEU A 39 2.27 11.38 17.20
CA LEU A 39 2.02 12.17 16.00
C LEU A 39 1.92 11.26 14.79
N VAL A 40 0.93 11.50 13.95
CA VAL A 40 0.84 10.93 12.58
C VAL A 40 1.19 12.03 11.57
N VAL A 41 2.17 11.76 10.70
CA VAL A 41 2.50 12.63 9.56
C VAL A 41 1.94 11.97 8.31
N ASP A 42 0.95 12.59 7.65
CA ASP A 42 0.25 12.00 6.51
C ASP A 42 0.20 12.94 5.30
N GLU A 43 0.69 12.46 4.16
CA GLU A 43 0.63 13.19 2.88
C GLU A 43 -0.81 13.24 2.33
N GLY A 44 -1.68 12.31 2.74
CA GLY A 44 -3.08 12.25 2.31
C GLY A 44 -3.28 11.68 0.90
N ALA A 45 -2.36 10.83 0.44
CA ALA A 45 -2.41 10.18 -0.87
C ALA A 45 -2.38 8.64 -0.71
N PRO A 46 -3.46 8.02 -0.21
CA PRO A 46 -3.51 6.58 0.00
C PRO A 46 -3.52 5.82 -1.33
N ARG A 47 -2.85 4.65 -1.37
CA ARG A 47 -2.72 3.81 -2.57
C ARG A 47 -4.07 3.46 -3.20
N ASN A 48 -5.07 3.18 -2.39
CA ASN A 48 -6.41 2.78 -2.84
C ASN A 48 -7.37 3.94 -3.11
N ALA A 49 -6.87 5.18 -3.19
CA ALA A 49 -7.70 6.35 -3.50
C ALA A 49 -8.49 6.24 -4.84
N PRO A 50 -7.97 5.60 -5.90
CA PRO A 50 -8.72 5.42 -7.14
C PRO A 50 -9.93 4.49 -7.02
N ALA A 51 -9.97 3.59 -6.03
CA ALA A 51 -11.07 2.65 -5.85
C ALA A 51 -12.30 3.31 -5.21
N ALA A 52 -13.48 3.08 -5.76
CA ALA A 52 -14.73 3.57 -5.19
C ALA A 52 -15.07 2.88 -3.86
N HIS A 53 -14.73 1.60 -3.72
CA HIS A 53 -15.01 0.78 -2.54
C HIS A 53 -13.81 -0.10 -2.20
N MET A 54 -13.68 -0.48 -0.95
CA MET A 54 -12.74 -1.50 -0.50
C MET A 54 -13.51 -2.76 -0.11
N GLN A 55 -12.94 -3.93 -0.43
CA GLN A 55 -13.56 -5.23 -0.18
C GLN A 55 -12.67 -6.09 0.71
N GLY A 56 -13.24 -7.14 1.29
CA GLY A 56 -12.52 -8.14 2.06
C GLY A 56 -12.10 -7.71 3.47
N TYR A 57 -12.63 -6.60 3.99
CA TYR A 57 -12.47 -6.24 5.40
C TYR A 57 -13.79 -6.52 6.15
N LEU A 58 -13.83 -7.58 6.93
CA LEU A 58 -15.02 -8.00 7.66
C LEU A 58 -15.65 -6.84 8.44
N THR A 59 -16.93 -6.63 8.31
CA THR A 59 -17.74 -5.51 8.86
C THR A 59 -17.55 -4.17 8.16
N ARG A 60 -16.61 -4.03 7.22
CA ARG A 60 -16.34 -2.82 6.42
C ARG A 60 -16.32 -3.14 4.91
N ASP A 61 -16.80 -4.30 4.53
CA ASP A 61 -16.91 -4.72 3.13
C ASP A 61 -17.78 -3.76 2.34
N GLY A 62 -17.31 -3.28 1.19
CA GLY A 62 -17.99 -2.29 0.37
C GLY A 62 -17.86 -0.82 0.84
N MET A 63 -17.15 -0.53 1.92
CA MET A 63 -16.97 0.83 2.41
C MET A 63 -16.02 1.63 1.51
N PRO A 64 -16.32 2.90 1.18
CA PRO A 64 -15.37 3.75 0.45
C PRO A 64 -14.06 3.95 1.23
N PRO A 65 -12.88 3.80 0.59
CA PRO A 65 -11.60 3.98 1.27
C PRO A 65 -11.44 5.34 1.95
N ALA A 66 -11.93 6.41 1.33
CA ALA A 66 -11.87 7.76 1.89
C ALA A 66 -12.69 7.88 3.19
N GLU A 67 -13.86 7.25 3.24
CA GLU A 67 -14.72 7.22 4.42
C GLU A 67 -14.08 6.41 5.54
N PHE A 68 -13.55 5.23 5.24
CA PHE A 68 -12.83 4.39 6.19
C PHE A 68 -11.67 5.14 6.87
N LEU A 69 -10.83 5.83 6.07
CA LEU A 69 -9.72 6.60 6.61
C LEU A 69 -10.19 7.85 7.39
N ALA A 70 -11.29 8.47 6.98
CA ALA A 70 -11.86 9.61 7.71
C ALA A 70 -12.41 9.17 9.09
N GLU A 71 -13.05 8.01 9.18
CA GLU A 71 -13.46 7.43 10.46
C GLU A 71 -12.25 7.08 11.31
N GLY A 72 -11.23 6.41 10.74
CA GLY A 72 -10.02 6.08 11.47
C GLY A 72 -9.29 7.31 12.03
N ARG A 73 -9.25 8.44 11.30
CA ARG A 73 -8.68 9.69 11.82
C ARG A 73 -9.48 10.21 13.02
N ARG A 74 -10.82 10.22 12.94
CA ARG A 74 -11.68 10.64 14.06
C ARG A 74 -11.48 9.76 15.29
N GLU A 75 -11.33 8.47 15.12
CA GLU A 75 -11.06 7.53 16.21
C GLU A 75 -9.74 7.85 16.91
N VAL A 76 -8.64 8.01 16.17
CA VAL A 76 -7.33 8.26 16.78
C VAL A 76 -7.24 9.63 17.43
N GLU A 77 -7.83 10.67 16.83
CA GLU A 77 -7.94 12.01 17.41
C GLU A 77 -8.73 11.99 18.73
N GLY A 78 -9.75 11.13 18.84
CA GLY A 78 -10.51 10.92 20.06
C GLY A 78 -9.67 10.37 21.23
N TYR A 79 -8.51 9.77 20.96
CA TYR A 79 -7.54 9.33 21.97
C TYR A 79 -6.35 10.29 22.12
N GLY A 80 -6.43 11.50 21.57
CA GLY A 80 -5.41 12.55 21.71
C GLY A 80 -4.20 12.38 20.78
N VAL A 81 -4.29 11.55 19.75
CA VAL A 81 -3.27 11.48 18.70
C VAL A 81 -3.33 12.75 17.85
N GLU A 82 -2.18 13.37 17.61
CA GLU A 82 -2.06 14.50 16.72
C GLU A 82 -1.85 14.02 15.28
N ILE A 83 -2.54 14.64 14.30
CA ILE A 83 -2.35 14.34 12.87
C ILE A 83 -1.94 15.63 12.17
N VAL A 84 -0.81 15.58 11.47
CA VAL A 84 -0.32 16.67 10.63
C VAL A 84 -0.35 16.24 9.19
N ARG A 85 -0.98 17.06 8.34
CA ARG A 85 -0.91 16.86 6.90
C ARG A 85 0.43 17.37 6.40
N GLY A 86 1.22 16.46 5.83
CA GLY A 86 2.54 16.75 5.31
C GLY A 86 3.31 15.50 4.96
N ARG A 87 4.47 15.70 4.39
CA ARG A 87 5.39 14.65 4.02
C ARG A 87 6.61 14.70 4.93
N ALA A 88 7.00 13.58 5.53
CA ALA A 88 8.32 13.44 6.13
C ALA A 88 9.35 13.27 5.00
N VAL A 89 10.30 14.18 4.92
CA VAL A 89 11.28 14.24 3.81
C VAL A 89 12.67 13.79 4.23
N ASP A 90 12.96 13.86 5.53
CA ASP A 90 14.23 13.43 6.09
C ASP A 90 14.05 12.90 7.51
N VAL A 91 15.01 12.11 7.96
CA VAL A 91 15.07 11.58 9.31
C VAL A 91 16.52 11.35 9.70
N VAL A 92 16.87 11.78 10.92
CA VAL A 92 18.20 11.59 11.50
C VAL A 92 18.03 10.93 12.86
N ARG A 93 18.87 9.95 13.16
CA ARG A 93 18.97 9.34 14.48
C ARG A 93 20.02 10.09 15.29
N ASP A 94 19.68 10.56 16.48
CA ASP A 94 20.59 11.28 17.36
C ASP A 94 21.50 10.34 18.18
N GLY A 95 22.40 10.94 18.98
CA GLY A 95 23.32 10.20 19.85
C GLY A 95 22.63 9.48 21.03
N ALA A 96 21.41 9.81 21.37
CA ALA A 96 20.58 9.13 22.37
C ALA A 96 19.78 7.96 21.78
N GLY A 97 19.82 7.82 20.45
CA GLY A 97 19.08 6.80 19.71
C GLY A 97 17.63 7.17 19.45
N GLU A 98 17.27 8.45 19.60
CA GLU A 98 16.00 9.06 19.26
C GLU A 98 16.06 9.69 17.85
N PHE A 99 14.97 10.25 17.36
CA PHE A 99 14.84 10.61 15.94
C PHE A 99 14.34 12.03 15.74
N ASP A 100 15.01 12.78 14.88
CA ASP A 100 14.55 14.04 14.34
C ASP A 100 13.97 13.81 12.94
N VAL A 101 12.68 14.02 12.78
CA VAL A 101 11.94 13.86 11.53
C VAL A 101 11.68 15.24 10.92
N THR A 102 12.24 15.52 9.75
CA THR A 102 12.03 16.76 9.02
C THR A 102 10.82 16.64 8.10
N LEU A 103 9.91 17.58 8.20
CA LEU A 103 8.72 17.69 7.34
C LEU A 103 9.02 18.52 6.10
N GLY A 104 8.22 18.33 5.06
CA GLY A 104 8.32 19.12 3.82
C GLY A 104 8.05 20.62 3.99
N SER A 105 7.46 21.05 5.12
CA SER A 105 7.36 22.46 5.53
C SER A 105 8.68 23.06 6.00
N GLY A 106 9.68 22.24 6.30
CA GLY A 106 10.93 22.63 6.96
C GLY A 106 10.90 22.47 8.48
N ASP A 107 9.74 22.18 9.08
CA ASP A 107 9.64 21.91 10.52
C ASP A 107 10.28 20.57 10.86
N THR A 108 10.84 20.46 12.07
CA THR A 108 11.38 19.20 12.61
C THR A 108 10.58 18.78 13.83
N VAL A 109 10.25 17.50 13.92
CA VAL A 109 9.59 16.88 15.06
C VAL A 109 10.49 15.83 15.66
N HIS A 110 10.59 15.81 16.98
CA HIS A 110 11.41 14.87 17.72
C HIS A 110 10.59 13.70 18.22
N ALA A 111 11.12 12.47 18.08
CA ALA A 111 10.45 11.22 18.43
C ALA A 111 11.39 10.22 19.09
N ARG A 112 10.92 9.55 20.14
CA ARG A 112 11.67 8.44 20.73
C ARG A 112 11.69 7.20 19.84
N ARG A 113 10.58 6.96 19.11
CA ARG A 113 10.42 5.78 18.23
C ARG A 113 9.67 6.15 16.96
N LEU A 114 9.87 5.36 15.91
CA LEU A 114 9.24 5.54 14.61
C LEU A 114 8.48 4.31 14.16
N ILE A 115 7.32 4.54 13.51
CA ILE A 115 6.64 3.53 12.68
C ILE A 115 6.51 4.08 11.26
N VAL A 116 7.15 3.43 10.31
CA VAL A 116 7.11 3.82 8.89
C VAL A 116 6.02 3.02 8.19
N THR A 117 4.99 3.74 7.73
CA THR A 117 3.81 3.18 7.02
C THR A 117 3.55 3.94 5.74
N THR A 118 4.62 4.38 5.08
CA THR A 118 4.63 5.19 3.86
C THR A 118 4.01 4.49 2.65
N GLY A 119 3.85 3.18 2.72
CA GLY A 119 3.26 2.37 1.66
C GLY A 119 4.12 2.28 0.41
N LEU A 120 3.45 2.12 -0.73
CA LEU A 120 4.05 2.08 -2.06
C LEU A 120 3.22 2.88 -3.06
N ALA A 121 3.77 3.15 -4.24
CA ALA A 121 3.06 3.65 -5.40
C ALA A 121 2.92 2.54 -6.45
N ASP A 122 1.84 2.57 -7.23
CA ASP A 122 1.63 1.68 -8.37
C ASP A 122 2.06 2.42 -9.65
N GLU A 123 3.04 1.88 -10.34
CA GLU A 123 3.42 2.34 -11.67
C GLU A 123 2.67 1.51 -12.72
N LEU A 124 1.74 2.18 -13.39
CA LEU A 124 0.85 1.55 -14.36
C LEU A 124 1.56 1.31 -15.69
N PRO A 125 1.13 0.28 -16.47
CA PRO A 125 1.56 0.12 -17.86
C PRO A 125 1.31 1.37 -18.69
N SER A 126 2.27 1.75 -19.54
CA SER A 126 2.21 2.94 -20.39
C SER A 126 1.35 2.71 -21.64
N VAL A 127 0.13 2.20 -21.47
CA VAL A 127 -0.84 1.99 -22.53
C VAL A 127 -1.91 3.08 -22.44
N PRO A 128 -2.19 3.85 -23.51
CA PRO A 128 -3.22 4.86 -23.56
C PRO A 128 -4.57 4.33 -23.06
N GLY A 129 -5.19 5.05 -22.13
CA GLY A 129 -6.46 4.68 -21.50
C GLY A 129 -6.32 3.91 -20.18
N VAL A 130 -5.16 3.29 -19.88
CA VAL A 130 -4.98 2.52 -18.64
C VAL A 130 -5.04 3.41 -17.41
N ALA A 131 -4.30 4.50 -17.39
CA ALA A 131 -4.23 5.38 -16.22
C ALA A 131 -5.57 6.10 -15.96
N GLU A 132 -6.27 6.52 -17.01
CA GLU A 132 -7.55 7.23 -16.95
C GLU A 132 -8.69 6.32 -16.47
N ARG A 133 -8.53 5.01 -16.65
CA ARG A 133 -9.55 4.00 -16.32
C ARG A 133 -9.21 3.21 -15.05
N PHE A 134 -8.02 3.40 -14.48
CA PHE A 134 -7.58 2.65 -13.29
C PHE A 134 -8.47 2.91 -12.07
N GLY A 135 -8.91 1.84 -11.46
CA GLY A 135 -9.88 1.86 -10.34
C GLY A 135 -11.35 1.91 -10.78
N ARG A 136 -11.63 1.86 -12.09
CA ARG A 136 -12.98 1.84 -12.67
C ARG A 136 -13.24 0.50 -13.37
N ASP A 137 -12.84 0.36 -14.62
CA ASP A 137 -12.88 -0.87 -15.41
C ASP A 137 -11.48 -1.37 -15.84
N VAL A 138 -10.43 -0.63 -15.45
CA VAL A 138 -9.05 -1.13 -15.39
C VAL A 138 -8.71 -1.41 -13.93
N LEU A 139 -8.46 -2.67 -13.59
CA LEU A 139 -8.39 -3.17 -12.22
C LEU A 139 -7.06 -3.92 -12.01
N HIS A 140 -6.62 -4.01 -10.75
CA HIS A 140 -5.43 -4.77 -10.41
C HIS A 140 -5.77 -6.08 -9.66
N CYS A 141 -6.49 -5.95 -8.56
CA CYS A 141 -6.67 -7.04 -7.60
C CYS A 141 -8.00 -7.77 -7.85
N PRO A 142 -7.99 -9.05 -8.23
CA PRO A 142 -9.22 -9.82 -8.44
C PRO A 142 -10.05 -9.98 -7.17
N TYR A 143 -9.40 -10.20 -6.02
CA TYR A 143 -10.11 -10.32 -4.74
C TYR A 143 -10.76 -9.02 -4.29
N CYS A 144 -10.28 -7.88 -4.80
CA CYS A 144 -10.82 -6.57 -4.43
C CYS A 144 -12.01 -6.15 -5.31
N HIS A 145 -12.08 -6.65 -6.55
CA HIS A 145 -13.02 -6.12 -7.54
C HIS A 145 -13.69 -7.20 -8.40
N GLY A 146 -13.17 -8.43 -8.40
CA GLY A 146 -13.67 -9.48 -9.31
C GLY A 146 -15.16 -9.79 -9.13
N TRP A 147 -15.67 -9.70 -7.89
CA TRP A 147 -17.08 -9.94 -7.61
C TRP A 147 -18.00 -8.87 -8.23
N GLU A 148 -17.60 -7.61 -8.21
CA GLU A 148 -18.37 -6.48 -8.71
C GLU A 148 -18.48 -6.49 -10.22
N VAL A 149 -17.48 -7.05 -10.91
CA VAL A 149 -17.42 -7.13 -12.39
C VAL A 149 -17.60 -8.57 -12.90
N ARG A 150 -18.04 -9.50 -12.05
CA ARG A 150 -18.20 -10.91 -12.44
C ARG A 150 -19.08 -11.08 -13.66
N ASP A 151 -18.82 -12.14 -14.39
CA ASP A 151 -19.54 -12.55 -15.61
C ASP A 151 -19.36 -11.60 -16.81
N GLU A 152 -18.52 -10.56 -16.67
CA GLU A 152 -18.19 -9.66 -17.78
C GLU A 152 -17.03 -10.23 -18.63
N ALA A 153 -16.79 -9.64 -19.81
CA ALA A 153 -15.68 -10.01 -20.68
C ALA A 153 -14.37 -9.42 -20.16
N PHE A 154 -13.50 -10.28 -19.61
CA PHE A 154 -12.23 -9.89 -19.00
C PHE A 154 -11.07 -9.91 -19.99
N GLY A 155 -10.27 -8.86 -20.00
CA GLY A 155 -8.92 -8.85 -20.50
C GLY A 155 -7.91 -8.89 -19.35
N VAL A 156 -6.75 -9.51 -19.59
CA VAL A 156 -5.57 -9.39 -18.71
C VAL A 156 -4.42 -8.90 -19.58
N LEU A 157 -3.80 -7.78 -19.18
CA LEU A 157 -2.65 -7.22 -19.87
C LEU A 157 -1.37 -7.81 -19.27
N ALA A 158 -0.62 -8.59 -20.05
CA ALA A 158 0.64 -9.13 -19.58
C ALA A 158 1.71 -8.04 -19.50
N ALA A 159 2.36 -7.95 -18.35
CA ALA A 159 3.56 -7.14 -18.13
C ALA A 159 4.81 -8.02 -17.96
N THR A 160 4.61 -9.26 -17.53
CA THR A 160 5.64 -10.32 -17.37
C THR A 160 5.00 -11.68 -17.58
N PRO A 161 5.77 -12.76 -17.76
CA PRO A 161 5.22 -14.12 -17.80
C PRO A 161 4.37 -14.48 -16.56
N MET A 162 4.61 -13.86 -15.41
CA MET A 162 3.81 -14.05 -14.19
C MET A 162 2.34 -13.59 -14.34
N SER A 163 2.01 -12.80 -15.37
CA SER A 163 0.63 -12.38 -15.67
C SER A 163 -0.30 -13.55 -16.01
N VAL A 164 0.25 -14.72 -16.40
CA VAL A 164 -0.50 -15.97 -16.52
C VAL A 164 -1.24 -16.33 -15.24
N HIS A 165 -0.58 -16.16 -14.08
CA HIS A 165 -1.24 -16.42 -12.79
C HIS A 165 -2.46 -15.52 -12.59
N GLN A 166 -2.38 -14.23 -12.94
CA GLN A 166 -3.52 -13.33 -12.87
C GLN A 166 -4.64 -13.75 -13.82
N ALA A 167 -4.31 -14.14 -15.06
CA ALA A 167 -5.28 -14.61 -16.05
C ALA A 167 -6.05 -15.86 -15.59
N LEU A 168 -5.33 -16.83 -15.02
CA LEU A 168 -5.95 -18.01 -14.43
C LEU A 168 -6.82 -17.68 -13.20
N MET A 169 -6.36 -16.74 -12.38
CA MET A 169 -7.08 -16.35 -11.17
C MET A 169 -8.39 -15.64 -11.49
N VAL A 170 -8.41 -14.69 -12.42
CA VAL A 170 -9.64 -13.95 -12.77
C VAL A 170 -10.71 -14.84 -13.41
N GLY A 171 -10.32 -15.99 -13.94
CA GLY A 171 -11.23 -17.02 -14.43
C GLY A 171 -12.19 -17.59 -13.37
N GLN A 172 -12.00 -17.29 -12.09
CA GLN A 172 -12.95 -17.64 -11.02
C GLN A 172 -14.19 -16.72 -11.04
N TRP A 173 -14.12 -15.57 -11.69
CA TRP A 173 -15.22 -14.59 -11.74
C TRP A 173 -15.78 -14.41 -13.15
N SER A 174 -15.15 -14.92 -14.21
CA SER A 174 -15.66 -14.88 -15.56
C SER A 174 -15.19 -16.09 -16.37
N ASN A 175 -16.07 -16.62 -17.23
CA ASN A 175 -15.73 -17.66 -18.20
C ASN A 175 -15.22 -17.09 -19.53
N ASP A 176 -15.23 -15.77 -19.71
CA ASP A 176 -14.74 -15.05 -20.90
C ASP A 176 -13.50 -14.26 -20.52
N VAL A 177 -12.33 -14.90 -20.57
CA VAL A 177 -11.05 -14.31 -20.22
C VAL A 177 -10.10 -14.36 -21.41
N THR A 178 -9.47 -13.23 -21.72
CA THR A 178 -8.41 -13.10 -22.72
C THR A 178 -7.14 -12.56 -22.09
N LEU A 179 -6.03 -13.30 -22.24
CA LEU A 179 -4.68 -12.82 -21.91
C LEU A 179 -4.06 -12.15 -23.15
N PHE A 180 -3.85 -10.84 -23.09
CA PHE A 180 -3.11 -10.08 -24.09
C PHE A 180 -1.63 -10.11 -23.72
N LEU A 181 -0.80 -10.71 -24.55
CA LEU A 181 0.64 -10.87 -24.28
C LEU A 181 1.40 -9.53 -24.29
N HIS A 182 0.93 -8.56 -25.07
CA HIS A 182 1.47 -7.22 -25.15
C HIS A 182 2.98 -7.25 -25.48
N THR A 183 3.83 -7.00 -24.46
CA THR A 183 5.30 -7.01 -24.61
C THR A 183 5.95 -8.34 -24.24
N VAL A 184 5.19 -9.32 -23.79
CA VAL A 184 5.67 -10.67 -23.47
C VAL A 184 5.62 -11.54 -24.73
N ALA A 185 6.71 -12.17 -25.07
CA ALA A 185 6.73 -13.11 -26.18
C ALA A 185 6.09 -14.45 -25.77
N GLU A 186 5.41 -15.13 -26.70
CA GLU A 186 4.74 -16.39 -26.40
C GLU A 186 5.71 -17.48 -25.96
N ASP A 187 6.93 -17.48 -26.50
CA ASP A 187 8.00 -18.41 -26.16
C ASP A 187 8.65 -18.15 -24.79
N GLU A 188 8.34 -17.03 -24.16
CA GLU A 188 8.70 -16.77 -22.76
C GLU A 188 7.75 -17.48 -21.78
N LEU A 189 6.58 -17.94 -22.22
CA LEU A 189 5.63 -18.68 -21.39
C LEU A 189 6.05 -20.14 -21.29
N ALA A 190 5.98 -20.70 -20.08
CA ALA A 190 6.24 -22.12 -19.89
C ALA A 190 5.14 -22.98 -20.54
N ASP A 191 5.50 -24.11 -21.16
CA ASP A 191 4.55 -25.07 -21.75
C ASP A 191 3.44 -25.48 -20.76
N GLU A 192 3.76 -25.55 -19.48
CA GLU A 192 2.79 -25.91 -18.45
C GLU A 192 1.75 -24.79 -18.26
N ASP A 193 2.15 -23.52 -18.35
CA ASP A 193 1.27 -22.37 -18.23
C ASP A 193 0.34 -22.26 -19.44
N LEU A 194 0.86 -22.52 -20.67
CA LEU A 194 0.02 -22.60 -21.86
C LEU A 194 -1.03 -23.70 -21.76
N ARG A 195 -0.66 -24.88 -21.23
CA ARG A 195 -1.62 -25.98 -20.98
C ARG A 195 -2.68 -25.60 -19.93
N ARG A 196 -2.28 -24.87 -18.87
CA ARG A 196 -3.23 -24.41 -17.83
C ARG A 196 -4.19 -23.37 -18.41
N LEU A 197 -3.71 -22.41 -19.19
CA LEU A 197 -4.56 -21.42 -19.86
C LEU A 197 -5.56 -22.07 -20.78
N ALA A 198 -5.12 -23.03 -21.62
CA ALA A 198 -6.01 -23.78 -22.49
C ALA A 198 -7.07 -24.60 -21.71
N ALA A 199 -6.66 -25.27 -20.63
CA ALA A 199 -7.58 -26.04 -19.77
C ALA A 199 -8.60 -25.16 -19.05
N ALA A 200 -8.23 -23.90 -18.73
CA ALA A 200 -9.11 -22.91 -18.13
C ALA A 200 -9.98 -22.17 -19.15
N GLY A 201 -9.82 -22.43 -20.44
CA GLY A 201 -10.56 -21.72 -21.50
C GLY A 201 -10.12 -20.26 -21.71
N VAL A 202 -8.95 -19.88 -21.23
CA VAL A 202 -8.40 -18.54 -21.39
C VAL A 202 -7.82 -18.40 -22.81
N ALA A 203 -8.34 -17.44 -23.57
CA ALA A 203 -7.80 -17.11 -24.88
C ALA A 203 -6.46 -16.36 -24.71
N VAL A 204 -5.45 -16.72 -25.53
CA VAL A 204 -4.16 -16.02 -25.56
C VAL A 204 -4.07 -15.24 -26.87
N VAL A 205 -3.82 -13.94 -26.76
CA VAL A 205 -3.72 -13.03 -27.91
C VAL A 205 -2.32 -12.43 -27.95
N PRO A 206 -1.50 -12.80 -28.93
CA PRO A 206 -0.19 -12.20 -29.13
C PRO A 206 -0.31 -10.81 -29.74
N GLY A 207 0.75 -10.01 -29.61
CA GLY A 207 0.87 -8.69 -30.20
C GLY A 207 0.69 -7.56 -29.18
N GLU A 208 1.29 -6.42 -29.51
CA GLU A 208 1.32 -5.25 -28.66
C GLU A 208 -0.07 -4.59 -28.57
N VAL A 209 -0.49 -4.26 -27.36
CA VAL A 209 -1.69 -3.46 -27.11
C VAL A 209 -1.36 -1.98 -27.35
N ALA A 210 -2.04 -1.35 -28.30
CA ALA A 210 -1.82 0.04 -28.67
C ALA A 210 -2.61 1.02 -27.79
N GLU A 211 -3.86 0.68 -27.47
CA GLU A 211 -4.74 1.55 -26.65
C GLU A 211 -5.97 0.80 -26.13
N LEU A 212 -6.63 1.40 -25.16
CA LEU A 212 -7.96 1.00 -24.71
C LEU A 212 -9.04 1.75 -25.49
N VAL A 213 -10.06 1.03 -25.96
CA VAL A 213 -11.22 1.61 -26.64
C VAL A 213 -12.27 1.93 -25.60
N VAL A 214 -12.67 3.21 -25.54
CA VAL A 214 -13.64 3.71 -24.57
C VAL A 214 -14.84 4.32 -25.31
N ALA A 215 -16.06 3.91 -24.94
CA ALA A 215 -17.29 4.49 -25.44
C ALA A 215 -18.29 4.65 -24.29
N GLY A 216 -19.02 5.76 -24.25
CA GLY A 216 -20.01 6.03 -23.20
C GLY A 216 -19.42 6.01 -21.77
N ASP A 217 -18.18 6.47 -21.62
CA ASP A 217 -17.43 6.46 -20.36
C ASP A 217 -17.19 5.04 -19.77
N ARG A 218 -17.12 4.02 -20.63
CA ARG A 218 -16.84 2.63 -20.28
C ARG A 218 -15.78 2.05 -21.20
N LEU A 219 -14.98 1.12 -20.69
CA LEU A 219 -14.12 0.28 -21.50
C LEU A 219 -15.01 -0.60 -22.39
N THR A 220 -14.73 -0.62 -23.69
CA THR A 220 -15.47 -1.43 -24.66
C THR A 220 -14.57 -2.36 -25.45
N GLY A 221 -13.24 -2.15 -25.39
CA GLY A 221 -12.32 -3.04 -26.12
C GLY A 221 -10.87 -2.70 -25.86
N VAL A 222 -10.02 -3.62 -26.31
CA VAL A 222 -8.55 -3.52 -26.34
C VAL A 222 -8.11 -3.57 -27.78
N ARG A 223 -7.39 -2.53 -28.26
CA ARG A 223 -6.87 -2.45 -29.63
C ARG A 223 -5.41 -2.81 -29.68
N LEU A 224 -5.08 -3.70 -30.58
CA LEU A 224 -3.70 -4.08 -30.87
C LEU A 224 -3.03 -3.11 -31.87
N ALA A 225 -1.70 -3.16 -31.96
CA ALA A 225 -0.92 -2.33 -32.86
C ALA A 225 -1.19 -2.63 -34.35
N ASP A 226 -1.67 -3.82 -34.68
CA ASP A 226 -2.12 -4.20 -36.04
C ASP A 226 -3.50 -3.63 -36.42
N GLY A 227 -4.17 -2.94 -35.49
CA GLY A 227 -5.50 -2.37 -35.65
C GLY A 227 -6.65 -3.29 -35.26
N THR A 228 -6.41 -4.55 -34.95
CA THR A 228 -7.43 -5.47 -34.44
C THR A 228 -7.95 -5.03 -33.09
N THR A 229 -9.27 -5.09 -32.91
CA THR A 229 -9.91 -4.76 -31.63
C THR A 229 -10.62 -5.98 -31.06
N HIS A 230 -10.39 -6.24 -29.78
CA HIS A 230 -11.06 -7.28 -29.01
C HIS A 230 -12.01 -6.64 -28.01
N ASP A 231 -13.29 -7.00 -28.08
CA ASP A 231 -14.31 -6.50 -27.17
C ASP A 231 -14.03 -6.99 -25.74
N ARG A 232 -13.81 -6.06 -24.82
CA ARG A 232 -13.59 -6.31 -23.39
C ARG A 232 -14.18 -5.17 -22.57
N SER A 233 -14.89 -5.50 -21.51
CA SER A 233 -15.52 -4.51 -20.61
C SER A 233 -14.69 -4.26 -19.35
N VAL A 234 -13.77 -5.17 -19.01
CA VAL A 234 -12.87 -5.07 -17.86
C VAL A 234 -11.46 -5.48 -18.28
N LEU A 235 -10.46 -4.73 -17.84
CA LEU A 235 -9.06 -5.09 -18.04
C LEU A 235 -8.34 -5.21 -16.70
N PHE A 236 -7.78 -6.38 -16.42
CA PHE A 236 -6.88 -6.55 -15.29
C PHE A 236 -5.44 -6.26 -15.69
N VAL A 237 -4.75 -5.48 -14.86
CA VAL A 237 -3.34 -5.12 -15.06
C VAL A 237 -2.54 -5.43 -13.80
N ALA A 238 -1.25 -5.68 -13.95
CA ALA A 238 -0.31 -5.83 -12.85
C ALA A 238 0.61 -4.60 -12.81
N PRO A 239 0.30 -3.56 -12.01
CA PRO A 239 1.19 -2.42 -11.83
C PRO A 239 2.52 -2.85 -11.23
N ARG A 240 3.61 -2.16 -11.60
CA ARG A 240 4.89 -2.34 -10.92
C ARG A 240 4.85 -1.61 -9.57
N PRO A 241 4.97 -2.32 -8.44
CA PRO A 241 4.99 -1.66 -7.15
C PRO A 241 6.31 -0.91 -6.95
N VAL A 242 6.21 0.34 -6.48
CA VAL A 242 7.35 1.18 -6.15
C VAL A 242 7.31 1.48 -4.65
N PRO A 243 8.08 0.76 -3.82
CA PRO A 243 8.12 0.97 -2.38
C PRO A 243 8.61 2.37 -2.01
N ARG A 244 8.03 2.97 -0.98
CA ARG A 244 8.44 4.28 -0.46
C ARG A 244 9.39 4.11 0.72
N THR A 245 10.57 3.55 0.47
CA THR A 245 11.58 3.16 1.48
C THR A 245 12.58 4.27 1.84
N GLY A 246 12.52 5.42 1.20
CA GLY A 246 13.56 6.46 1.30
C GLY A 246 13.93 6.91 2.73
N LEU A 247 12.98 6.93 3.68
CA LEU A 247 13.29 7.23 5.08
C LEU A 247 14.04 6.07 5.76
N LEU A 248 13.68 4.83 5.45
CA LEU A 248 14.35 3.64 5.97
C LEU A 248 15.79 3.52 5.45
N GLU A 249 16.00 3.85 4.17
CA GLU A 249 17.32 3.92 3.55
C GLU A 249 18.23 4.96 4.23
N ARG A 250 17.69 6.15 4.51
CA ARG A 250 18.41 7.22 5.24
C ARG A 250 18.83 6.78 6.63
N LEU A 251 18.02 5.98 7.30
CA LEU A 251 18.34 5.40 8.61
C LEU A 251 19.29 4.22 8.53
N GLY A 252 19.67 3.75 7.33
CA GLY A 252 20.53 2.60 7.13
C GLY A 252 19.84 1.26 7.42
N ALA A 253 18.53 1.19 7.25
CA ALA A 253 17.78 -0.06 7.39
C ALA A 253 18.22 -1.07 6.32
N GLU A 254 18.37 -2.33 6.73
CA GLU A 254 18.63 -3.42 5.80
C GLU A 254 17.43 -3.63 4.89
N LEU A 255 17.66 -3.67 3.58
CA LEU A 255 16.65 -3.93 2.57
C LEU A 255 16.88 -5.28 1.90
N ARG A 256 15.80 -5.95 1.56
CA ARG A 256 15.80 -7.17 0.75
C ARG A 256 15.21 -6.89 -0.62
N GLU A 257 15.97 -7.21 -1.65
CA GLU A 257 15.52 -7.17 -3.03
C GLU A 257 14.49 -8.26 -3.30
N THR A 258 13.43 -7.91 -3.98
CA THR A 258 12.39 -8.81 -4.46
C THR A 258 12.04 -8.49 -5.92
N PRO A 259 11.36 -9.36 -6.67
CA PRO A 259 10.85 -9.03 -8.00
C PRO A 259 9.88 -7.84 -8.01
N PHE A 260 9.38 -7.44 -6.84
CA PHE A 260 8.40 -6.37 -6.64
C PHE A 260 9.00 -5.13 -5.97
N GLY A 261 10.32 -4.97 -5.97
CA GLY A 261 11.05 -3.86 -5.38
C GLY A 261 11.78 -4.21 -4.08
N SER A 262 12.49 -3.23 -3.54
CA SER A 262 13.28 -3.37 -2.30
C SER A 262 12.42 -3.05 -1.08
N TYR A 263 12.35 -3.99 -0.14
CA TYR A 263 11.58 -3.84 1.10
C TYR A 263 12.47 -4.03 2.34
N PRO A 264 12.18 -3.33 3.44
CA PRO A 264 12.95 -3.50 4.66
C PRO A 264 12.89 -4.95 5.17
N VAL A 265 14.00 -5.43 5.68
CA VAL A 265 14.02 -6.66 6.47
C VAL A 265 13.38 -6.34 7.81
N VAL A 266 12.28 -7.03 8.11
CA VAL A 266 11.53 -6.87 9.36
C VAL A 266 11.32 -8.21 10.04
N ASP A 267 11.25 -8.17 11.37
CA ASP A 267 10.82 -9.33 12.15
C ASP A 267 9.27 -9.51 12.12
N PRO A 268 8.70 -10.54 12.71
CA PRO A 268 7.24 -10.76 12.74
C PRO A 268 6.45 -9.62 13.41
N THR A 269 7.09 -8.73 14.17
CA THR A 269 6.45 -7.56 14.79
C THR A 269 6.54 -6.30 13.93
N GLY A 270 7.31 -6.35 12.85
CA GLY A 270 7.59 -5.22 11.98
C GLY A 270 8.82 -4.41 12.38
N LEU A 271 9.60 -4.85 13.40
CA LEU A 271 10.86 -4.19 13.77
C LEU A 271 11.88 -4.36 12.64
N THR A 272 12.48 -3.25 12.22
CA THR A 272 13.54 -3.23 11.20
C THR A 272 14.91 -3.54 11.81
N SER A 273 15.95 -3.58 10.99
CA SER A 273 17.35 -3.68 11.46
C SER A 273 17.81 -2.43 12.24
N VAL A 274 17.06 -1.34 12.19
CA VAL A 274 17.33 -0.10 12.93
C VAL A 274 16.58 -0.13 14.26
N PRO A 275 17.27 -0.17 15.41
CA PRO A 275 16.63 -0.18 16.71
C PRO A 275 15.72 1.04 16.89
N GLY A 276 14.48 0.82 17.35
CA GLY A 276 13.49 1.87 17.56
C GLY A 276 12.69 2.25 16.31
N VAL A 277 12.84 1.53 15.19
CA VAL A 277 12.13 1.78 13.94
C VAL A 277 11.37 0.54 13.47
N TRP A 278 10.07 0.65 13.34
CA TRP A 278 9.18 -0.37 12.77
C TRP A 278 8.69 0.02 11.38
N ALA A 279 8.35 -0.96 10.56
CA ALA A 279 7.65 -0.77 9.29
C ALA A 279 6.42 -1.68 9.24
N ALA A 280 5.31 -1.17 8.65
CA ALA A 280 4.08 -1.93 8.50
C ALA A 280 3.29 -1.53 7.24
N GLY A 281 2.36 -2.40 6.84
CA GLY A 281 1.59 -2.24 5.62
C GLY A 281 2.48 -2.35 4.38
N ASN A 282 2.09 -1.69 3.29
CA ASN A 282 2.86 -1.76 2.04
C ASN A 282 4.26 -1.13 2.11
N ALA A 283 4.65 -0.51 3.20
CA ALA A 283 6.04 -0.13 3.45
C ALA A 283 6.92 -1.33 3.84
N ALA A 284 6.33 -2.41 4.37
CA ALA A 284 7.02 -3.64 4.76
C ALA A 284 6.91 -4.76 3.72
N GLY A 285 5.91 -4.69 2.81
CA GLY A 285 5.71 -5.71 1.76
C GLY A 285 4.64 -5.31 0.75
N PHE A 286 4.74 -5.82 -0.48
CA PHE A 286 3.86 -5.42 -1.59
C PHE A 286 2.43 -5.97 -1.50
N ALA A 287 2.24 -7.11 -0.83
CA ALA A 287 0.99 -7.90 -0.87
C ALA A 287 -0.01 -7.58 0.26
N GLU A 288 0.16 -6.43 0.92
CA GLU A 288 -0.68 -6.05 2.05
C GLU A 288 -2.06 -5.54 1.60
N GLN A 289 -3.09 -6.30 1.92
CA GLN A 289 -4.48 -5.85 1.84
C GLN A 289 -4.82 -4.93 3.04
N VAL A 290 -5.97 -4.25 3.00
CA VAL A 290 -6.39 -3.32 4.07
C VAL A 290 -6.39 -4.00 5.45
N VAL A 291 -6.90 -5.22 5.54
CA VAL A 291 -6.95 -6.00 6.80
C VAL A 291 -5.55 -6.37 7.30
N ASN A 292 -4.64 -6.75 6.38
CA ASN A 292 -3.27 -7.12 6.72
C ASN A 292 -2.48 -5.88 7.19
N ALA A 293 -2.66 -4.76 6.48
CA ALA A 293 -2.06 -3.48 6.83
C ALA A 293 -2.51 -3.02 8.23
N ALA A 294 -3.81 -3.13 8.55
CA ALA A 294 -4.33 -2.85 9.89
C ALA A 294 -3.67 -3.72 10.96
N SER A 295 -3.62 -5.03 10.72
CA SER A 295 -2.99 -6.01 11.62
C SER A 295 -1.49 -5.73 11.81
N GLY A 296 -0.77 -5.40 10.74
CA GLY A 296 0.65 -5.05 10.79
C GLY A 296 0.91 -3.81 11.62
N GLY A 297 0.12 -2.74 11.41
CA GLY A 297 0.19 -1.51 12.21
C GLY A 297 -0.09 -1.76 13.68
N TYR A 298 -1.12 -2.56 14.00
CA TYR A 298 -1.43 -2.94 15.37
C TYR A 298 -0.23 -3.63 16.05
N ARG A 299 0.36 -4.65 15.41
CA ARG A 299 1.49 -5.41 15.98
C ARG A 299 2.70 -4.52 16.21
N ALA A 300 3.07 -3.70 15.24
CA ALA A 300 4.18 -2.77 15.35
C ALA A 300 4.01 -1.83 16.54
N ALA A 301 2.83 -1.24 16.69
CA ALA A 301 2.53 -0.31 17.79
C ALA A 301 2.50 -0.99 19.15
N ALA A 302 1.93 -2.20 19.25
CA ALA A 302 1.88 -2.94 20.51
C ALA A 302 3.29 -3.30 20.99
N THR A 303 4.18 -3.73 20.09
CA THR A 303 5.57 -4.05 20.42
C THR A 303 6.36 -2.80 20.78
N LEU A 304 6.22 -1.72 20.00
CA LEU A 304 6.84 -0.43 20.30
C LEU A 304 6.42 0.09 21.68
N ASN A 305 5.14 0.00 22.03
CA ASN A 305 4.66 0.42 23.35
C ASN A 305 5.28 -0.41 24.48
N GLY A 306 5.43 -1.73 24.27
CA GLY A 306 6.12 -2.61 25.22
C GLY A 306 7.58 -2.20 25.43
N GLU A 307 8.31 -1.92 24.33
CA GLU A 307 9.70 -1.45 24.42
C GLU A 307 9.82 -0.12 25.19
N LEU A 308 8.95 0.85 24.87
CA LEU A 308 8.93 2.13 25.58
C LEU A 308 8.63 1.95 27.07
N LEU A 309 7.71 1.05 27.43
CA LEU A 309 7.39 0.77 28.85
C LEU A 309 8.63 0.28 29.61
N PHE A 310 9.35 -0.69 29.07
CA PHE A 310 10.54 -1.22 29.71
C PHE A 310 11.67 -0.18 29.77
N ALA A 311 11.88 0.58 28.70
CA ALA A 311 12.86 1.67 28.70
C ALA A 311 12.55 2.75 29.77
N ASP A 312 11.27 3.08 29.97
CA ASP A 312 10.83 4.03 30.98
C ASP A 312 11.07 3.49 32.40
N LEU A 313 10.83 2.20 32.63
CA LEU A 313 11.06 1.53 33.93
C LEU A 313 12.54 1.44 34.24
N ASP A 314 13.37 1.05 33.28
CA ASP A 314 14.83 0.97 33.44
C ASP A 314 15.41 2.34 33.78
N ALA A 315 14.97 3.39 33.07
CA ALA A 315 15.38 4.76 33.37
C ALA A 315 14.92 5.22 34.78
N ALA A 316 13.77 4.76 35.26
CA ALA A 316 13.28 5.07 36.59
C ALA A 316 14.10 4.36 37.69
N ILE A 317 14.48 3.10 37.46
CA ILE A 317 15.37 2.33 38.37
C ILE A 317 16.71 3.03 38.53
N VAL A 318 17.34 3.45 37.42
CA VAL A 318 18.61 4.16 37.46
C VAL A 318 18.50 5.48 38.26
N ARG A 319 17.43 6.26 38.03
CA ARG A 319 17.20 7.52 38.78
C ARG A 319 16.91 7.29 40.27
N GLY A 320 16.29 6.18 40.66
CA GLY A 320 15.98 5.85 42.03
C GLY A 320 17.13 5.31 42.87
N GLN A 321 18.28 4.96 42.18
CA GLN A 321 19.51 4.46 42.84
C GLN A 321 20.54 5.58 43.13
N GLY A 322 20.30 6.79 42.69
CA GLY A 322 21.11 7.98 42.93
C GLY A 322 20.44 8.93 43.92
#